data_8ab9cadd82ec5b6f2e219fed74b2dc65
#
_entry.id   8ab9cadd82ec5b6f2e219fed74b2dc65
#
_cell.length_a   1.000
_cell.length_b   1.000
_cell.length_c   1.000
_cell.angle_alpha   90.00
_cell.angle_beta   90.00
_cell.angle_gamma   90.00
#
_symmetry.space_group_name_H-M   'P 1'
#
loop_
_entity.id
_entity.type
_entity.pdbx_description
1 polymer ?
#
loop_
_entity_poly.entity_id
_entity_poly.type
_entity_poly.pdbx_seq_one_letter_code
_entity_poly.pdbx_strand_id
1 'polypeptide(L)'
;MTSQLAASKRLWKEYRDLVSPKTGLRQVKVEVDDDNVFLWNVVLLVIDPESAYYGGYLKGELRFPKNYPFSPPNFRFTPAIYHPNVYNDGRLCISILHEAGNEQSDEPDNETWSPAQSVESVLLSILSLLEDPNISSPANVDAAISFKKDKAEYARRIHNEVNRSRMNMPKDFVFPKMEDAKEEEKEEEVEDMEDWWEDDEEEDYYDDEEEEIQ
;
A
#
# COMPACT_ATOMS: atom_id res chain seq x y z
N MET A 1 6.42 -27.35 -7.89
CA MET A 1 5.72 -26.73 -9.06
C MET A 1 4.32 -26.21 -8.73
N THR A 2 3.50 -26.87 -7.91
CA THR A 2 2.14 -26.44 -7.55
C THR A 2 2.10 -25.13 -6.72
N SER A 3 2.99 -24.93 -5.75
CA SER A 3 3.04 -23.73 -4.90
C SER A 3 3.37 -22.46 -5.69
N GLN A 4 4.36 -22.49 -6.56
CA GLN A 4 4.75 -21.34 -7.39
C GLN A 4 3.65 -20.91 -8.37
N LEU A 5 2.89 -21.87 -8.93
CA LEU A 5 1.76 -21.56 -9.80
C LEU A 5 0.62 -20.90 -9.03
N ALA A 6 0.36 -21.36 -7.80
CA ALA A 6 -0.64 -20.74 -6.92
C ALA A 6 -0.23 -19.31 -6.55
N ALA A 7 1.04 -19.10 -6.18
CA ALA A 7 1.59 -17.78 -5.90
C ALA A 7 1.45 -16.82 -7.09
N SER A 8 1.81 -17.30 -8.31
CA SER A 8 1.67 -16.48 -9.53
C SER A 8 0.22 -16.09 -9.81
N LYS A 9 -0.74 -17.01 -9.65
CA LYS A 9 -2.17 -16.72 -9.84
C LYS A 9 -2.68 -15.67 -8.85
N ARG A 10 -2.26 -15.77 -7.57
CA ARG A 10 -2.60 -14.79 -6.55
C ARG A 10 -2.01 -13.43 -6.86
N LEU A 11 -0.73 -13.35 -7.22
CA LEU A 11 -0.06 -12.09 -7.57
C LEU A 11 -0.72 -11.41 -8.78
N TRP A 12 -1.10 -12.17 -9.82
CA TRP A 12 -1.83 -11.59 -10.95
C TRP A 12 -3.23 -11.09 -10.58
N LYS A 13 -3.89 -11.73 -9.60
CA LYS A 13 -5.16 -11.20 -9.07
C LYS A 13 -4.92 -9.89 -8.33
N GLU A 14 -4.02 -9.86 -7.36
CA GLU A 14 -3.70 -8.66 -6.58
C GLU A 14 -3.22 -7.49 -7.46
N TYR A 15 -2.44 -7.79 -8.51
CA TYR A 15 -2.05 -6.76 -9.49
C TYR A 15 -3.27 -6.14 -10.19
N ARG A 16 -4.22 -6.97 -10.66
CA ARG A 16 -5.41 -6.47 -11.34
C ARG A 16 -6.29 -5.64 -10.41
N ASP A 17 -6.40 -6.05 -9.15
CA ASP A 17 -7.17 -5.33 -8.14
C ASP A 17 -6.53 -3.95 -7.89
N LEU A 18 -5.19 -3.87 -7.76
CA LEU A 18 -4.44 -2.62 -7.56
C LEU A 18 -4.47 -1.64 -8.74
N VAL A 19 -4.51 -2.13 -9.97
CA VAL A 19 -4.55 -1.25 -11.17
C VAL A 19 -5.97 -1.00 -11.67
N SER A 20 -6.98 -1.53 -10.98
CA SER A 20 -8.39 -1.33 -11.31
C SER A 20 -8.75 0.16 -11.22
N PRO A 21 -9.46 0.72 -12.20
CA PRO A 21 -9.92 2.12 -12.12
C PRO A 21 -10.92 2.36 -10.99
N LYS A 22 -11.66 1.32 -10.57
CA LYS A 22 -12.68 1.40 -9.51
C LYS A 22 -12.11 1.19 -8.10
N THR A 23 -11.24 0.20 -7.92
CA THR A 23 -10.78 -0.27 -6.59
C THR A 23 -9.30 -0.08 -6.37
N GLY A 24 -8.56 0.42 -7.36
CA GLY A 24 -7.10 0.57 -7.28
C GLY A 24 -6.65 1.79 -6.50
N LEU A 25 -5.49 1.66 -5.87
CA LEU A 25 -4.88 2.77 -5.13
C LEU A 25 -4.33 3.83 -6.09
N ARG A 26 -4.95 5.00 -6.14
CA ARG A 26 -4.50 6.14 -6.99
C ARG A 26 -3.13 6.68 -6.61
N GLN A 27 -2.77 6.54 -5.35
CA GLN A 27 -1.46 6.93 -4.82
C GLN A 27 -0.36 5.95 -5.17
N VAL A 28 -0.68 4.88 -5.90
CA VAL A 28 0.25 3.82 -6.25
C VAL A 28 0.20 3.55 -7.74
N LYS A 29 1.39 3.43 -8.34
CA LYS A 29 1.55 2.88 -9.69
C LYS A 29 2.37 1.61 -9.60
N VAL A 30 1.93 0.60 -10.31
CA VAL A 30 2.59 -0.70 -10.34
C VAL A 30 2.89 -1.09 -11.78
N GLU A 31 4.14 -1.51 -12.01
CA GLU A 31 4.59 -2.10 -13.26
C GLU A 31 5.13 -3.50 -12.97
N VAL A 32 4.60 -4.47 -13.65
CA VAL A 32 5.01 -5.89 -13.53
C VAL A 32 5.51 -6.36 -14.87
N ASP A 33 6.64 -7.06 -14.87
CA ASP A 33 7.18 -7.72 -16.05
C ASP A 33 6.38 -9.01 -16.33
N ASP A 34 5.88 -9.18 -17.55
CA ASP A 34 5.11 -10.35 -17.96
C ASP A 34 5.90 -11.66 -17.78
N ASP A 35 7.22 -11.61 -17.89
CA ASP A 35 8.11 -12.76 -17.72
C ASP A 35 8.41 -13.06 -16.23
N ASN A 36 8.18 -12.09 -15.32
CA ASN A 36 8.51 -12.24 -13.90
C ASN A 36 7.52 -11.56 -12.94
N VAL A 37 6.39 -12.19 -12.72
CA VAL A 37 5.35 -11.71 -11.77
C VAL A 37 5.83 -11.60 -10.31
N PHE A 38 7.01 -12.13 -9.97
CA PHE A 38 7.58 -12.07 -8.62
C PHE A 38 8.41 -10.79 -8.36
N LEU A 39 8.46 -9.88 -9.33
CA LEU A 39 9.16 -8.60 -9.22
C LEU A 39 8.25 -7.49 -9.73
N TRP A 40 7.87 -6.58 -8.83
CA TRP A 40 7.04 -5.42 -9.15
C TRP A 40 7.82 -4.13 -8.93
N ASN A 41 7.80 -3.26 -9.92
CA ASN A 41 8.24 -1.88 -9.76
C ASN A 41 7.04 -1.05 -9.33
N VAL A 42 7.17 -0.34 -8.22
CA VAL A 42 6.09 0.48 -7.69
C VAL A 42 6.53 1.93 -7.57
N VAL A 43 5.58 2.83 -7.71
CA VAL A 43 5.76 4.26 -7.42
C VAL A 43 4.71 4.66 -6.42
N LEU A 44 5.16 5.21 -5.30
CA LEU A 44 4.29 5.80 -4.29
C LEU A 44 4.20 7.30 -4.55
N LEU A 45 2.98 7.80 -4.69
CA LEU A 45 2.66 9.20 -4.93
C LEU A 45 2.14 9.80 -3.63
N VAL A 46 2.91 10.69 -3.03
CA VAL A 46 2.49 11.32 -1.78
C VAL A 46 1.64 12.55 -2.10
N ILE A 47 0.32 12.42 -1.94
CA ILE A 47 -0.66 13.44 -2.33
C ILE A 47 -1.17 14.29 -1.16
N ASP A 48 -0.91 13.89 0.08
CA ASP A 48 -1.29 14.65 1.26
C ASP A 48 -0.43 15.93 1.39
N PRO A 49 -1.04 17.13 1.35
CA PRO A 49 -0.32 18.40 1.49
C PRO A 49 0.37 18.59 2.84
N GLU A 50 -0.11 17.92 3.89
CA GLU A 50 0.47 18.00 5.24
C GLU A 50 1.71 17.11 5.39
N SER A 51 1.92 16.18 4.46
CA SER A 51 3.07 15.29 4.45
C SER A 51 4.38 16.04 4.19
N ALA A 52 5.43 15.69 4.93
CA ALA A 52 6.79 16.14 4.62
C ALA A 52 7.24 15.68 3.22
N TYR A 53 6.69 14.58 2.70
CA TYR A 53 6.99 14.00 1.39
C TYR A 53 6.03 14.48 0.29
N TYR A 54 5.17 15.46 0.55
CA TYR A 54 4.19 15.96 -0.40
C TYR A 54 4.74 16.18 -1.81
N GLY A 55 4.05 15.63 -2.80
CA GLY A 55 4.45 15.65 -4.19
C GLY A 55 5.62 14.71 -4.52
N GLY A 56 5.96 13.80 -3.62
CA GLY A 56 6.98 12.78 -3.84
C GLY A 56 6.57 11.75 -4.89
N TYR A 57 7.48 11.43 -5.81
CA TYR A 57 7.40 10.36 -6.80
C TYR A 57 8.40 9.27 -6.37
N LEU A 58 8.01 8.50 -5.33
CA LEU A 58 8.92 7.60 -4.64
C LEU A 58 8.91 6.21 -5.27
N LYS A 59 10.01 5.83 -5.92
CA LYS A 59 10.15 4.53 -6.57
C LYS A 59 10.56 3.47 -5.55
N GLY A 60 9.98 2.28 -5.71
CA GLY A 60 10.33 1.10 -4.93
C GLY A 60 10.21 -0.18 -5.75
N GLU A 61 10.70 -1.24 -5.15
CA GLU A 61 10.67 -2.59 -5.71
C GLU A 61 10.11 -3.55 -4.68
N LEU A 62 9.10 -4.33 -5.06
CA LEU A 62 8.57 -5.46 -4.32
C LEU A 62 9.09 -6.77 -4.93
N ARG A 63 9.71 -7.61 -4.10
CA ARG A 63 10.17 -8.95 -4.47
C ARG A 63 9.40 -9.98 -3.69
N PHE A 64 8.72 -10.87 -4.40
CA PHE A 64 7.89 -11.91 -3.80
C PHE A 64 8.63 -13.24 -3.70
N PRO A 65 8.49 -13.96 -2.59
CA PRO A 65 8.99 -15.31 -2.45
C PRO A 65 8.13 -16.29 -3.27
N LYS A 66 8.70 -17.44 -3.64
CA LYS A 66 8.01 -18.46 -4.45
C LYS A 66 6.86 -19.15 -3.73
N ASN A 67 6.82 -19.06 -2.41
CA ASN A 67 5.76 -19.57 -1.54
C ASN A 67 4.75 -18.50 -1.10
N TYR A 68 4.79 -17.31 -1.73
CA TYR A 68 3.79 -16.28 -1.46
C TYR A 68 2.35 -16.86 -1.54
N PRO A 69 1.42 -16.55 -0.62
CA PRO A 69 1.51 -15.57 0.47
C PRO A 69 1.99 -16.11 1.84
N PHE A 70 2.56 -17.31 1.90
CA PHE A 70 2.98 -17.90 3.20
C PHE A 70 4.21 -17.22 3.81
N SER A 71 5.06 -16.59 3.00
CA SER A 71 6.11 -15.68 3.45
C SER A 71 5.90 -14.29 2.86
N PRO A 72 6.31 -13.21 3.59
CA PRO A 72 6.13 -11.84 3.15
C PRO A 72 6.95 -11.49 1.91
N PRO A 73 6.55 -10.46 1.16
CA PRO A 73 7.42 -9.84 0.17
C PRO A 73 8.51 -9.02 0.86
N ASN A 74 9.55 -8.67 0.09
CA ASN A 74 10.53 -7.69 0.49
C ASN A 74 10.28 -6.39 -0.27
N PHE A 75 10.34 -5.26 0.44
CA PHE A 75 10.23 -3.94 -0.17
C PHE A 75 11.52 -3.16 -0.04
N ARG A 76 11.86 -2.41 -1.09
CA ARG A 76 13.03 -1.55 -1.13
C ARG A 76 12.76 -0.28 -1.93
N PHE A 77 13.05 0.89 -1.35
CA PHE A 77 13.08 2.15 -2.10
C PHE A 77 14.29 2.20 -3.05
N THR A 78 14.06 2.68 -4.28
CA THR A 78 15.09 2.79 -5.33
C THR A 78 15.03 4.14 -6.06
N PRO A 79 15.85 5.12 -5.67
CA PRO A 79 16.89 5.11 -4.63
C PRO A 79 16.35 5.10 -3.21
N ALA A 80 17.22 4.82 -2.23
CA ALA A 80 16.91 4.96 -0.82
C ALA A 80 16.43 6.38 -0.50
N ILE A 81 15.46 6.49 0.41
CA ILE A 81 14.93 7.75 0.92
C ILE A 81 15.43 8.03 2.35
N TYR A 82 15.45 9.29 2.76
CA TYR A 82 15.82 9.68 4.12
C TYR A 82 14.61 9.54 5.04
N HIS A 83 14.52 8.41 5.75
CA HIS A 83 13.40 8.09 6.64
C HIS A 83 13.90 7.25 7.84
N PRO A 84 13.34 7.41 9.06
CA PRO A 84 13.75 6.64 10.23
C PRO A 84 13.73 5.12 10.03
N ASN A 85 12.78 4.59 9.27
CA ASN A 85 12.59 3.16 9.07
C ASN A 85 13.15 2.64 7.73
N VAL A 86 13.96 3.42 7.02
CA VAL A 86 14.60 3.02 5.77
C VAL A 86 16.11 2.94 5.95
N TYR A 87 16.68 1.76 5.66
CA TYR A 87 18.13 1.56 5.67
C TYR A 87 18.81 2.35 4.55
N ASN A 88 20.10 2.60 4.68
CA ASN A 88 20.88 3.33 3.67
C ASN A 88 20.89 2.67 2.29
N ASP A 89 20.62 1.38 2.21
CA ASP A 89 20.49 0.62 0.97
C ASP A 89 19.06 0.62 0.40
N GLY A 90 18.12 1.31 1.05
CA GLY A 90 16.74 1.46 0.64
C GLY A 90 15.79 0.40 1.19
N ARG A 91 16.26 -0.66 1.85
CA ARG A 91 15.38 -1.65 2.48
C ARG A 91 14.52 -0.97 3.54
N LEU A 92 13.26 -1.38 3.59
CA LEU A 92 12.29 -0.87 4.55
C LEU A 92 12.18 -1.83 5.74
N CYS A 93 12.15 -1.28 6.95
CA CYS A 93 11.87 -2.01 8.19
C CYS A 93 10.45 -1.64 8.64
N ILE A 94 9.52 -2.56 8.48
CA ILE A 94 8.11 -2.41 8.87
C ILE A 94 7.56 -3.79 9.26
N SER A 95 6.77 -3.85 10.34
CA SER A 95 6.31 -5.11 10.95
C SER A 95 5.53 -6.00 9.98
N ILE A 96 4.66 -5.44 9.14
CA ILE A 96 3.87 -6.19 8.15
C ILE A 96 4.74 -6.98 7.14
N LEU A 97 6.01 -6.65 6.99
CA LEU A 97 6.96 -7.37 6.13
C LEU A 97 7.83 -8.38 6.91
N HIS A 98 7.63 -8.53 8.22
CA HIS A 98 8.34 -9.51 9.05
C HIS A 98 7.53 -10.80 9.20
N GLU A 99 8.20 -11.95 9.21
CA GLU A 99 7.55 -13.23 9.46
C GLU A 99 7.04 -13.31 10.90
N ALA A 100 5.80 -13.80 11.08
CA ALA A 100 5.23 -14.02 12.40
C ALA A 100 6.01 -15.09 13.18
N GLY A 101 6.02 -14.98 14.52
CA GLY A 101 6.69 -15.95 15.40
C GLY A 101 8.21 -15.87 15.39
N ASN A 102 8.80 -14.78 14.94
CA ASN A 102 10.25 -14.57 15.08
C ASN A 102 10.59 -14.25 16.53
N GLU A 103 11.13 -15.23 17.24
CA GLU A 103 11.52 -15.11 18.68
C GLU A 103 12.55 -13.99 18.97
N GLN A 104 13.16 -13.42 17.93
CA GLN A 104 14.12 -12.32 18.03
C GLN A 104 13.48 -10.94 17.88
N SER A 105 12.17 -10.89 17.56
CA SER A 105 11.38 -9.68 17.42
C SER A 105 10.38 -9.58 18.56
N ASP A 106 10.34 -8.44 19.25
CA ASP A 106 9.30 -8.12 20.24
C ASP A 106 7.99 -7.63 19.57
N GLU A 107 7.85 -7.82 18.26
CA GLU A 107 6.68 -7.36 17.50
C GLU A 107 5.49 -8.30 17.75
N PRO A 108 4.29 -7.73 17.97
CA PRO A 108 3.07 -8.53 18.11
C PRO A 108 2.73 -9.28 16.82
N ASP A 109 2.31 -10.55 16.92
CA ASP A 109 1.97 -11.38 15.76
C ASP A 109 0.86 -10.78 14.88
N ASN A 110 -0.03 -9.96 15.44
CA ASN A 110 -1.09 -9.27 14.69
C ASN A 110 -0.60 -8.09 13.85
N GLU A 111 0.61 -7.61 14.08
CA GLU A 111 1.25 -6.56 13.29
C GLU A 111 2.17 -7.12 12.21
N THR A 112 2.56 -8.40 12.31
CA THR A 112 3.45 -9.09 11.38
C THR A 112 2.70 -9.70 10.21
N TRP A 113 3.45 -10.26 9.27
CA TRP A 113 2.88 -10.86 8.07
C TRP A 113 1.99 -12.06 8.37
N SER A 114 0.85 -12.11 7.71
CA SER A 114 0.02 -13.32 7.60
C SER A 114 -0.44 -13.52 6.15
N PRO A 115 -0.81 -14.73 5.72
CA PRO A 115 -1.34 -14.98 4.38
C PRO A 115 -2.66 -14.26 4.04
N ALA A 116 -3.32 -13.67 5.03
CA ALA A 116 -4.51 -12.83 4.84
C ALA A 116 -4.15 -11.42 4.34
N GLN A 117 -2.92 -10.98 4.54
CA GLN A 117 -2.43 -9.70 4.02
C GLN A 117 -2.34 -9.73 2.49
N SER A 118 -2.42 -8.54 1.90
CA SER A 118 -2.31 -8.32 0.46
C SER A 118 -1.20 -7.32 0.13
N VAL A 119 -0.85 -7.20 -1.14
CA VAL A 119 0.08 -6.15 -1.61
C VAL A 119 -0.51 -4.76 -1.32
N GLU A 120 -1.82 -4.61 -1.45
CA GLU A 120 -2.53 -3.37 -1.11
C GLU A 120 -2.31 -2.96 0.35
N SER A 121 -2.54 -3.89 1.31
CA SER A 121 -2.31 -3.61 2.73
C SER A 121 -0.86 -3.25 3.04
N VAL A 122 0.11 -3.86 2.35
CA VAL A 122 1.53 -3.50 2.45
C VAL A 122 1.76 -2.07 1.97
N LEU A 123 1.24 -1.70 0.80
CA LEU A 123 1.46 -0.37 0.22
C LEU A 123 0.81 0.73 1.04
N LEU A 124 -0.39 0.49 1.58
CA LEU A 124 -1.06 1.40 2.51
C LEU A 124 -0.26 1.56 3.81
N SER A 125 0.25 0.46 4.36
CA SER A 125 1.10 0.51 5.56
C SER A 125 2.40 1.30 5.31
N ILE A 126 2.99 1.19 4.12
CA ILE A 126 4.18 1.97 3.74
C ILE A 126 3.85 3.46 3.65
N LEU A 127 2.73 3.82 3.02
CA LEU A 127 2.27 5.21 2.94
C LEU A 127 2.02 5.80 4.33
N SER A 128 1.35 5.05 5.21
CA SER A 128 1.13 5.46 6.61
C SER A 128 2.44 5.64 7.38
N LEU A 129 3.42 4.73 7.19
CA LEU A 129 4.72 4.82 7.85
C LEU A 129 5.53 6.05 7.42
N LEU A 130 5.34 6.55 6.19
CA LEU A 130 5.99 7.79 5.74
C LEU A 130 5.56 8.99 6.59
N GLU A 131 4.30 8.99 7.07
CA GLU A 131 3.74 10.07 7.89
C GLU A 131 4.07 9.91 9.38
N ASP A 132 3.97 8.68 9.88
CA ASP A 132 4.20 8.36 11.28
C ASP A 132 5.30 7.29 11.45
N PRO A 133 6.58 7.72 11.41
CA PRO A 133 7.70 6.80 11.51
C PRO A 133 7.83 6.17 12.90
N ASN A 134 8.14 4.87 12.94
CA ASN A 134 8.51 4.19 14.18
C ASN A 134 9.93 4.59 14.61
N ILE A 135 10.01 5.57 15.53
CA ILE A 135 11.26 6.08 16.07
C ILE A 135 11.81 5.27 17.24
N SER A 136 11.06 4.29 17.75
CA SER A 136 11.52 3.44 18.86
C SER A 136 12.53 2.38 18.41
N SER A 137 12.39 1.89 17.16
CA SER A 137 13.29 0.92 16.53
C SER A 137 13.73 1.39 15.13
N PRO A 138 14.56 2.44 15.04
CA PRO A 138 14.90 3.02 13.75
C PRO A 138 15.94 2.21 12.98
N ALA A 139 15.70 2.00 11.68
CA ALA A 139 16.69 1.50 10.73
C ALA A 139 17.74 2.56 10.34
N ASN A 140 17.37 3.85 10.47
CA ASN A 140 18.22 5.02 10.22
C ASN A 140 18.20 5.93 11.45
N VAL A 141 19.18 5.77 12.32
CA VAL A 141 19.28 6.51 13.57
C VAL A 141 19.44 8.02 13.34
N ASP A 142 20.17 8.42 12.30
CA ASP A 142 20.38 9.84 11.97
C ASP A 142 19.04 10.51 11.59
N ALA A 143 18.23 9.83 10.76
CA ALA A 143 16.91 10.31 10.40
C ALA A 143 15.96 10.37 11.61
N ALA A 144 16.00 9.38 12.51
CA ALA A 144 15.19 9.38 13.73
C ALA A 144 15.58 10.51 14.69
N ILE A 145 16.86 10.80 14.85
CA ILE A 145 17.34 11.92 15.65
C ILE A 145 16.88 13.25 15.05
N SER A 146 17.04 13.42 13.74
CA SER A 146 16.60 14.61 13.03
C SER A 146 15.10 14.83 13.13
N PHE A 147 14.30 13.77 12.89
CA PHE A 147 12.85 13.79 13.04
C PHE A 147 12.40 14.25 14.44
N LYS A 148 13.07 13.75 15.49
CA LYS A 148 12.73 14.05 16.89
C LYS A 148 13.19 15.41 17.37
N LYS A 149 14.41 15.83 16.98
CA LYS A 149 15.11 16.98 17.58
C LYS A 149 15.19 18.20 16.68
N ASP A 150 15.16 18.02 15.35
CA ASP A 150 15.31 19.09 14.37
C ASP A 150 14.40 18.84 13.16
N LYS A 151 13.10 19.10 13.36
CA LYS A 151 12.10 18.94 12.32
C LYS A 151 12.36 19.80 11.08
N ALA A 152 13.00 20.96 11.25
CA ALA A 152 13.32 21.85 10.14
C ALA A 152 14.40 21.24 9.24
N GLU A 153 15.46 20.69 9.82
CA GLU A 153 16.51 19.98 9.07
C GLU A 153 15.95 18.69 8.43
N TYR A 154 15.12 17.94 9.15
CA TYR A 154 14.45 16.78 8.62
C TYR A 154 13.62 17.13 7.38
N ALA A 155 12.73 18.11 7.48
CA ALA A 155 11.90 18.58 6.37
C ALA A 155 12.76 19.10 5.19
N ARG A 156 13.85 19.81 5.46
CA ARG A 156 14.76 20.30 4.42
C ARG A 156 15.42 19.15 3.63
N ARG A 157 15.83 18.09 4.31
CA ARG A 157 16.42 16.91 3.65
C ARG A 157 15.38 16.20 2.80
N ILE A 158 14.18 15.97 3.33
CA ILE A 158 13.09 15.35 2.58
C ILE A 158 12.70 16.18 1.36
N HIS A 159 12.56 17.50 1.51
CA HIS A 159 12.24 18.38 0.38
C HIS A 159 13.24 18.23 -0.77
N ASN A 160 14.53 18.11 -0.47
CA ASN A 160 15.56 17.88 -1.48
C ASN A 160 15.39 16.51 -2.17
N GLU A 161 14.98 15.47 -1.43
CA GLU A 161 14.72 14.14 -2.00
C GLU A 161 13.46 14.11 -2.85
N VAL A 162 12.38 14.74 -2.39
CA VAL A 162 11.15 14.91 -3.16
C VAL A 162 11.43 15.62 -4.49
N ASN A 163 12.17 16.73 -4.47
CA ASN A 163 12.55 17.44 -5.69
C ASN A 163 13.37 16.55 -6.63
N ARG A 164 14.26 15.73 -6.07
CA ARG A 164 15.07 14.78 -6.84
C ARG A 164 14.22 13.64 -7.42
N SER A 165 13.23 13.14 -6.67
CA SER A 165 12.32 12.09 -7.13
C SER A 165 11.49 12.55 -8.33
N ARG A 166 11.05 13.81 -8.34
CA ARG A 166 10.30 14.42 -9.45
C ARG A 166 11.08 14.49 -10.76
N MET A 167 12.41 14.52 -10.73
CA MET A 167 13.23 14.48 -11.95
C MET A 167 13.07 13.17 -12.73
N ASN A 168 12.64 12.10 -12.04
CA ASN A 168 12.40 10.78 -12.64
C ASN A 168 10.95 10.58 -13.11
N MET A 169 10.11 11.58 -12.96
CA MET A 169 8.71 11.55 -13.35
C MET A 169 8.58 11.75 -14.87
N PRO A 170 7.71 10.99 -15.55
CA PRO A 170 7.42 11.22 -16.97
C PRO A 170 6.93 12.66 -17.22
N LYS A 171 7.31 13.26 -18.35
CA LYS A 171 6.99 14.67 -18.65
C LYS A 171 5.49 14.95 -18.71
N ASP A 172 4.72 13.98 -19.15
CA ASP A 172 3.25 14.09 -19.32
C ASP A 172 2.49 13.52 -18.12
N PHE A 173 3.18 13.28 -17.00
CA PHE A 173 2.58 12.72 -15.80
C PHE A 173 1.75 13.76 -15.07
N VAL A 174 0.46 13.49 -14.90
CA VAL A 174 -0.43 14.29 -14.07
C VAL A 174 -0.44 13.70 -12.65
N PHE A 175 -0.05 14.50 -11.68
CA PHE A 175 -0.06 14.10 -10.28
C PHE A 175 -1.51 14.08 -9.78
N PRO A 176 -2.02 12.98 -9.18
CA PRO A 176 -3.37 12.92 -8.66
C PRO A 176 -3.55 13.95 -7.55
N LYS A 177 -4.75 14.52 -7.42
CA LYS A 177 -5.09 15.44 -6.34
C LYS A 177 -5.81 14.68 -5.24
N MET A 178 -5.64 15.15 -4.01
CA MET A 178 -6.33 14.58 -2.84
C MET A 178 -7.85 14.77 -2.92
N GLU A 179 -8.30 15.82 -3.58
CA GLU A 179 -9.73 16.10 -3.79
C GLU A 179 -10.38 15.04 -4.66
N ASP A 180 -9.69 14.62 -5.73
CA ASP A 180 -10.16 13.58 -6.65
C ASP A 180 -10.35 12.23 -5.91
N ALA A 181 -9.49 11.91 -4.94
CA ALA A 181 -9.61 10.70 -4.11
C ALA A 181 -10.81 10.73 -3.16
N LYS A 182 -11.13 11.90 -2.58
CA LYS A 182 -12.25 12.06 -1.64
C LYS A 182 -13.62 12.11 -2.33
N GLU A 183 -13.68 12.56 -3.56
CA GLU A 183 -14.93 12.58 -4.32
C GLU A 183 -15.36 11.16 -4.70
N GLU A 184 -14.42 10.28 -5.02
CA GLU A 184 -14.72 8.89 -5.38
C GLU A 184 -15.02 8.00 -4.19
N GLU A 185 -14.33 8.17 -3.04
CA GLU A 185 -14.69 7.47 -1.81
C GLU A 185 -16.18 7.75 -1.44
N LYS A 186 -16.67 8.96 -1.72
CA LYS A 186 -18.08 9.30 -1.49
C LYS A 186 -19.03 8.70 -2.52
N GLU A 187 -18.60 8.58 -3.78
CA GLU A 187 -19.39 7.94 -4.84
C GLU A 187 -19.50 6.43 -4.58
N GLU A 188 -18.43 5.76 -4.15
CA GLU A 188 -18.45 4.34 -3.74
C GLU A 188 -19.33 4.10 -2.51
N GLU A 189 -19.27 4.96 -1.48
CA GLU A 189 -20.16 4.85 -0.30
C GLU A 189 -21.65 5.00 -0.69
N VAL A 190 -21.96 5.79 -1.72
CA VAL A 190 -23.33 5.98 -2.21
C VAL A 190 -23.76 4.79 -3.06
N GLU A 191 -22.92 4.27 -3.98
CA GLU A 191 -23.22 3.07 -4.77
C GLU A 191 -23.44 1.85 -3.86
N ASP A 192 -22.59 1.62 -2.85
CA ASP A 192 -22.76 0.52 -1.87
C ASP A 192 -24.04 0.66 -1.05
N MET A 193 -24.48 1.89 -0.75
CA MET A 193 -25.76 2.12 -0.07
C MET A 193 -26.95 1.89 -0.99
N GLU A 194 -26.87 2.23 -2.27
CA GLU A 194 -27.96 2.00 -3.24
C GLU A 194 -28.14 0.50 -3.51
N ASP A 195 -27.07 -0.27 -3.67
CA ASP A 195 -27.12 -1.73 -3.81
C ASP A 195 -27.75 -2.41 -2.57
N TRP A 196 -27.53 -1.87 -1.38
CA TRP A 196 -28.12 -2.42 -0.13
C TRP A 196 -29.62 -2.18 -0.03
N TRP A 197 -30.15 -1.09 -0.57
CA TRP A 197 -31.59 -0.80 -0.59
C TRP A 197 -32.33 -1.58 -1.68
N GLU A 198 -31.68 -1.92 -2.80
CA GLU A 198 -32.31 -2.72 -3.87
C GLU A 198 -32.52 -4.18 -3.44
N ASP A 199 -31.63 -4.78 -2.64
CA ASP A 199 -31.79 -6.16 -2.11
C ASP A 199 -32.96 -6.28 -1.10
N ASP A 200 -33.28 -5.25 -0.33
CA ASP A 200 -34.42 -5.25 0.61
C ASP A 200 -35.79 -5.16 -0.09
N GLU A 201 -35.88 -4.61 -1.31
CA GLU A 201 -37.14 -4.51 -2.05
C GLU A 201 -37.53 -5.84 -2.76
N GLU A 202 -36.58 -6.76 -3.01
CA GLU A 202 -36.89 -8.08 -3.63
C GLU A 202 -37.39 -9.14 -2.62
N GLU A 203 -37.15 -9.02 -1.32
CA GLU A 203 -37.60 -9.99 -0.32
C GLU A 203 -39.09 -9.84 0.06
N ASP A 204 -39.73 -8.67 -0.14
CA ASP A 204 -41.12 -8.44 0.24
C ASP A 204 -42.18 -8.94 -0.77
N TYR A 205 -41.76 -9.58 -1.90
CA TYR A 205 -42.71 -9.95 -2.97
C TYR A 205 -43.18 -11.44 -2.98
N TYR A 206 -42.76 -12.29 -2.04
CA TYR A 206 -43.06 -13.74 -2.06
C TYR A 206 -43.92 -14.31 -0.92
N ASP A 207 -44.61 -13.51 -0.10
CA ASP A 207 -45.35 -14.03 1.06
C ASP A 207 -46.88 -13.83 1.04
N ASP A 208 -47.55 -13.78 -0.13
CA ASP A 208 -49.03 -13.63 -0.19
C ASP A 208 -49.75 -14.56 -1.19
N GLU A 209 -49.33 -15.85 -1.35
CA GLU A 209 -50.14 -16.84 -2.05
C GLU A 209 -50.10 -18.24 -1.41
N GLU A 210 -50.59 -18.42 -0.17
CA GLU A 210 -51.09 -19.72 0.30
C GLU A 210 -52.10 -19.54 1.43
N GLU A 211 -53.37 -19.15 1.11
CA GLU A 211 -54.54 -19.52 1.89
C GLU A 211 -55.80 -19.35 1.04
N GLU A 212 -56.19 -20.39 0.27
CA GLU A 212 -57.57 -20.73 -0.05
C GLU A 212 -57.64 -21.99 -0.91
N ILE A 213 -57.68 -23.19 -0.28
CA ILE A 213 -58.44 -24.32 -0.80
C ILE A 213 -58.87 -25.22 0.38
N GLN A 214 -60.13 -25.10 0.72
CA GLN A 214 -60.89 -26.24 1.20
C GLN A 214 -61.75 -26.78 0.10
#